data_8af6fbfc4738e80283120e3f39306979
#
_entry.id   8af6fbfc4738e80283120e3f39306979
#
_cell.length_a   1.000
_cell.length_b   1.000
_cell.length_c   1.000
_cell.angle_alpha   90.00
_cell.angle_beta   90.00
_cell.angle_gamma   90.00
#
_symmetry.space_group_name_H-M   'P 1'
#
loop_
_entity.id
_entity.type
_entity.pdbx_description
1 polymer ?
#
loop_
_entity_poly.entity_id
_entity_poly.type
_entity_poly.pdbx_seq_one_letter_code
_entity_poly.pdbx_strand_id
1 'polypeptide(L)' 'MAKKVAVLAVNPVNGFGLFQYLEAFFENGISYKVYAVAETKEIKTNSGIELVANDVIANLIGHEDDFDALVFA' A
#
# COMPACT_ATOMS: atom_id res chain seq x y z
N MET A 1 -3.15 18.86 10.12
CA MET A 1 -4.10 17.84 9.65
C MET A 1 -3.38 16.60 9.23
N ALA A 2 -3.85 15.47 9.69
CA ALA A 2 -3.28 14.19 9.27
C ALA A 2 -3.65 13.92 7.81
N LYS A 3 -2.67 13.48 7.02
CA LYS A 3 -2.90 13.05 5.65
C LYS A 3 -3.07 11.55 5.63
N LYS A 4 -3.81 11.06 4.66
CA LYS A 4 -4.10 9.65 4.51
C LYS A 4 -3.79 9.22 3.08
N VAL A 5 -2.97 8.18 2.93
CA VAL A 5 -2.46 7.73 1.63
C VAL A 5 -2.84 6.27 1.40
N ALA A 6 -3.30 5.96 0.20
CA ALA A 6 -3.50 4.58 -0.22
C ALA A 6 -2.28 4.16 -1.03
N VAL A 7 -1.65 3.06 -0.61
CA VAL A 7 -0.48 2.50 -1.30
C VAL A 7 -0.92 1.26 -2.06
N LEU A 8 -0.71 1.28 -3.37
CA LEU A 8 -1.11 0.19 -4.26
C LEU A 8 0.10 -0.67 -4.54
N ALA A 9 0.07 -1.90 -4.06
CA ALA A 9 1.19 -2.82 -4.19
C ALA A 9 0.86 -3.94 -5.16
N VAL A 10 1.61 -4.02 -6.26
CA VAL A 10 1.47 -5.11 -7.23
C VAL A 10 2.15 -6.37 -6.71
N ASN A 11 1.82 -7.51 -7.29
CA ASN A 11 2.43 -8.79 -6.94
C ASN A 11 3.19 -9.34 -8.15
N PRO A 12 4.53 -9.48 -8.11
CA PRO A 12 5.43 -9.16 -6.99
C PRO A 12 5.68 -7.65 -6.88
N VAL A 13 6.01 -7.21 -5.67
CA VAL A 13 6.29 -5.81 -5.38
C VAL A 13 7.77 -5.63 -5.06
N ASN A 14 8.32 -4.45 -5.39
CA ASN A 14 9.66 -4.08 -4.93
C ASN A 14 9.59 -3.76 -3.44
N GLY A 15 9.99 -4.73 -2.60
CA GLY A 15 9.89 -4.57 -1.15
C GLY A 15 10.71 -3.41 -0.62
N PHE A 16 11.90 -3.19 -1.19
CA PHE A 16 12.75 -2.09 -0.76
C PHE A 16 12.04 -0.74 -0.96
N GLY A 17 11.47 -0.52 -2.15
CA GLY A 17 10.74 0.71 -2.46
C GLY A 17 9.46 0.84 -1.63
N LEU A 18 8.74 -0.26 -1.47
CA LEU A 18 7.51 -0.26 -0.67
C LEU A 18 7.80 0.15 0.78
N PHE A 19 8.77 -0.51 1.41
CA PHE A 19 9.07 -0.23 2.80
C PHE A 19 9.64 1.16 3.01
N GLN A 20 10.39 1.70 2.06
CA GLN A 20 10.86 3.08 2.13
C GLN A 20 9.69 4.07 2.19
N TYR A 21 8.67 3.87 1.36
CA TYR A 21 7.47 4.71 1.41
C TYR A 21 6.76 4.59 2.75
N LEU A 22 6.54 3.37 3.22
CA LEU A 22 5.79 3.16 4.46
C LEU A 22 6.52 3.74 5.66
N GLU A 23 7.82 3.55 5.74
CA GLU A 23 8.63 4.10 6.83
C GLU A 23 8.64 5.63 6.80
N ALA A 24 8.76 6.22 5.61
CA ALA A 24 8.71 7.67 5.48
C ALA A 24 7.36 8.24 5.90
N PHE A 25 6.27 7.57 5.54
CA PHE A 25 4.94 8.01 5.95
C PHE A 25 4.79 7.95 7.46
N PHE A 26 5.25 6.87 8.06
CA PHE A 26 5.20 6.71 9.52
C PHE A 26 5.99 7.82 10.22
N GLU A 27 7.21 8.09 9.76
CA GLU A 27 8.06 9.12 10.36
C GLU A 27 7.48 10.52 10.24
N ASN A 28 6.68 10.76 9.23
CA ASN A 28 6.07 12.08 8.99
C ASN A 28 4.63 12.18 9.50
N GLY A 29 4.16 11.19 10.26
CA GLY A 29 2.82 11.21 10.82
C GLY A 29 1.72 11.07 9.77
N ILE A 30 2.03 10.47 8.63
CA ILE A 30 1.07 10.25 7.55
C ILE A 30 0.46 8.86 7.72
N SER A 31 -0.86 8.80 7.80
CA SER A 31 -1.57 7.53 7.85
C SER A 31 -1.58 6.89 6.47
N TYR A 32 -1.43 5.57 6.41
CA TYR A 32 -1.47 4.88 5.13
C TYR A 32 -2.24 3.57 5.26
N LYS A 33 -2.70 3.09 4.12
CA LYS A 33 -3.33 1.77 4.01
C LYS A 33 -2.81 1.12 2.73
N VAL A 34 -2.36 -0.12 2.82
CA VAL A 34 -1.79 -0.85 1.69
C VAL A 34 -2.87 -1.72 1.06
N TYR A 35 -3.05 -1.56 -0.24
CA TYR A 35 -3.99 -2.34 -1.03
C TYR A 35 -3.22 -3.25 -1.99
N ALA A 36 -3.51 -4.54 -1.94
CA ALA A 36 -2.93 -5.47 -2.91
C ALA A 36 -3.66 -5.33 -4.24
N VAL A 37 -2.90 -5.13 -5.32
CA VAL A 37 -3.44 -5.13 -6.68
C VAL A 37 -3.56 -6.58 -7.13
N ALA A 38 -4.48 -7.31 -6.49
CA ALA A 38 -4.68 -8.73 -6.69
C ALA A 38 -6.04 -9.11 -6.09
N GLU A 39 -6.43 -10.35 -6.27
CA GLU A 39 -7.68 -10.86 -5.71
C GLU A 39 -7.57 -11.15 -4.21
N THR A 40 -6.36 -11.35 -3.71
CA THR A 40 -6.11 -11.63 -2.29
C THR A 40 -5.15 -10.60 -1.71
N LYS A 41 -5.13 -10.52 -0.38
CA LYS A 41 -4.24 -9.61 0.33
C LYS A 41 -2.78 -10.08 0.34
N GLU A 42 -2.54 -11.31 -0.02
CA GLU A 42 -1.21 -11.91 0.03
C GLU A 42 -0.43 -11.50 -1.20
N ILE A 43 0.71 -10.86 -0.97
CA ILE A 43 1.62 -10.43 -2.02
C ILE A 43 3.03 -10.85 -1.65
N LYS A 44 3.90 -10.94 -2.65
CA LYS A 44 5.32 -11.26 -2.45
C LYS A 44 6.18 -10.13 -2.94
N THR A 45 7.32 -9.95 -2.28
CA THR A 45 8.35 -9.06 -2.80
C THR A 45 9.15 -9.79 -3.88
N ASN A 46 9.94 -9.02 -4.63
CA ASN A 46 10.83 -9.61 -5.64
C ASN A 46 11.87 -10.55 -5.03
N SER A 47 12.16 -10.39 -3.75
CA SER A 47 13.10 -11.26 -3.05
C SER A 47 12.44 -12.47 -2.39
N GLY A 48 11.13 -12.65 -2.59
CA GLY A 48 10.41 -13.81 -2.10
C GLY A 48 9.81 -13.68 -0.69
N ILE A 49 9.87 -12.49 -0.12
CA ILE A 49 9.25 -12.25 1.20
C ILE A 49 7.74 -12.13 1.02
N GLU A 50 7.00 -12.89 1.83
CA GLU A 50 5.55 -12.87 1.78
C GLU A 50 5.00 -11.77 2.70
N LEU A 51 4.07 -10.99 2.17
CA LEU A 51 3.43 -9.88 2.88
C LEU A 51 1.91 -10.04 2.82
N VAL A 52 1.24 -9.48 3.81
CA VAL A 52 -0.22 -9.40 3.81
C VAL A 52 -0.59 -7.93 3.82
N ALA A 53 -1.23 -7.47 2.75
CA ALA A 53 -1.72 -6.09 2.65
C ALA A 53 -2.91 -5.87 3.58
N ASN A 54 -3.28 -4.62 3.78
CA ASN A 54 -4.44 -4.29 4.61
C ASN A 54 -5.74 -4.72 3.95
N ASP A 55 -5.79 -4.61 2.61
CA ASP A 55 -7.00 -4.93 1.87
C ASP A 55 -6.63 -5.20 0.41
N VAL A 56 -7.62 -5.52 -0.41
CA VAL A 56 -7.46 -5.72 -1.85
C VAL A 56 -7.97 -4.49 -2.60
N ILE A 57 -7.46 -4.29 -3.82
CA ILE A 57 -7.80 -3.10 -4.62
C ILE A 57 -9.30 -3.00 -4.91
N ALA A 58 -10.00 -4.12 -5.01
CA ALA A 58 -11.44 -4.12 -5.26
C ALA A 58 -12.20 -3.33 -4.18
N ASN A 59 -11.70 -3.31 -2.96
CA ASN A 59 -12.34 -2.60 -1.86
C ASN A 59 -11.94 -1.12 -1.81
N LEU A 60 -11.00 -0.69 -2.65
CA LEU A 60 -10.66 0.72 -2.80
C LEU A 60 -11.59 1.42 -3.78
N ILE A 61 -12.09 0.68 -4.76
CA ILE A 61 -12.96 1.24 -5.80
C ILE A 61 -14.23 1.81 -5.16
N GLY A 62 -14.49 3.09 -5.41
CA GLY A 62 -15.59 3.80 -4.79
C GLY A 62 -15.22 4.50 -3.49
N HIS A 63 -14.01 4.28 -2.98
CA HIS A 63 -13.53 4.87 -1.73
C HIS A 63 -12.26 5.70 -1.91
N GLU A 64 -11.90 6.02 -3.14
CA GLU A 64 -10.67 6.77 -3.43
C GLU A 64 -10.68 8.15 -2.78
N ASP A 65 -11.85 8.73 -2.60
CA ASP A 65 -12.00 10.06 -1.99
C ASP A 65 -11.66 10.07 -0.49
N ASP A 66 -11.55 8.89 0.12
CA ASP A 66 -11.13 8.79 1.51
C ASP A 66 -9.65 9.08 1.70
N PHE A 67 -8.89 9.17 0.60
CA PHE A 67 -7.45 9.34 0.64
C PHE A 67 -7.03 10.65 -0.02
N ASP A 68 -5.97 11.25 0.52
CA ASP A 68 -5.39 12.47 -0.04
C ASP A 68 -4.52 12.18 -1.26
N ALA A 69 -3.98 10.97 -1.35
CA ALA A 69 -3.11 10.58 -2.46
C ALA A 69 -3.10 9.07 -2.65
N LEU A 70 -2.76 8.66 -3.87
CA LEU A 70 -2.53 7.26 -4.23
C LEU A 70 -1.07 7.11 -4.62
N VAL A 71 -0.41 6.10 -4.09
CA VAL A 71 1.00 5.82 -4.39
C VAL A 71 1.11 4.40 -4.93
N PHE A 72 1.82 4.27 -6.04
CA PHE A 72 2.10 2.96 -6.64
C PHE A 72 3.49 2.50 -6.20
N ALA A 73 3.54 1.31 -5.68
CA ALA A 73 4.80 0.71 -5.25
C ALA A 73 5.22 -0.44 -6.18
#